data_38c5be1863ea59f3a226900c1b72e967
#
_entry.id   38c5be1863ea59f3a226900c1b72e967
#
_cell.length_a   1.000
_cell.length_b   1.000
_cell.length_c   1.000
_cell.angle_alpha   90.00
_cell.angle_beta   90.00
_cell.angle_gamma   90.00
#
_symmetry.space_group_name_H-M   'P 1'
#
loop_
_entity.id
_entity.type
_entity.pdbx_description
1 polymer ?
#
loop_
_entity_poly.entity_id
_entity_poly.type
_entity_poly.pdbx_seq_one_letter_code
_entity_poly.pdbx_strand_id
1 'polypeptide(L)'
;MKLFTYRGVRVKKYHEKIRRTTFFIFLLPFLIGFGFFIYTHQVQLQQSPLPYGIGLGVSLLIVILLLLLIQAICYQKLLFFSRLDSLRIISHFLIENNLVLVKKIKTEKGFIERTSLPKVYLKRDRFSVTVTFQLQGSRFQERFISLEKSLEIMFDGDFMNKQFTNGYVSYTIAIDQFSGRLSIFDVKMTDKGIRLMKGVYWDFDKHPHLLIGGGTGGGKTILIMVLVWILAQIGYVEILDPKRSDFVGLKNIPVFKGRVFWEKEDMLNCLKEAEQEMDRRFDYMTSQSDYQAGKKYFAYGLKPRFIIIDELAALAAKLERDYASASAFIEYLTELILKGRQSGVYMISAMQRPDGEYLKTSLRDQFMKRISVGHLEDVGYKMMFGDANANKLFKKIDEIDGEEISGRGYIANGGEIAREFYSPLVPLDDGFSFFDEFKKLPPLEDPLAINQPANHLPNTVETEETEDKLLSLNTFAEDAEISVSTLRNLVKYIEEQDYTFTRAENRIMLDRADISLLEELLTEKEQSGLSYKQVVLEHFTSTEPT
;
A
#
# COMPACT_ATOMS: atom_id res chain seq x y z
N MET A 1 -18.57 0.24 22.13
CA MET A 1 -17.45 -0.51 22.77
C MET A 1 -17.46 -1.92 22.21
N LYS A 2 -16.53 -2.26 21.28
CA LYS A 2 -16.47 -3.62 20.68
C LYS A 2 -16.04 -4.61 21.78
N LEU A 3 -16.95 -5.43 22.26
CA LEU A 3 -16.71 -6.40 23.34
C LEU A 3 -15.64 -7.46 22.99
N PHE A 4 -15.38 -7.72 21.71
CA PHE A 4 -14.40 -8.69 21.26
C PHE A 4 -13.55 -8.10 20.13
N THR A 5 -12.26 -7.93 20.38
CA THR A 5 -11.29 -7.58 19.37
C THR A 5 -10.76 -8.88 18.73
N TYR A 6 -11.09 -9.12 17.45
CA TYR A 6 -10.54 -10.26 16.71
C TYR A 6 -9.03 -10.06 16.47
N ARG A 7 -8.21 -10.93 17.08
CA ARG A 7 -6.73 -10.88 17.00
C ARG A 7 -6.16 -11.86 15.99
N GLY A 8 -7.00 -12.62 15.31
CA GLY A 8 -6.57 -13.68 14.40
C GLY A 8 -6.73 -15.09 14.99
N VAL A 9 -6.16 -16.09 14.32
CA VAL A 9 -6.19 -17.49 14.70
C VAL A 9 -5.16 -17.75 15.80
N ARG A 10 -5.57 -18.43 16.87
CA ARG A 10 -4.65 -18.81 17.95
C ARG A 10 -3.65 -19.85 17.50
N VAL A 11 -2.37 -19.59 17.67
CA VAL A 11 -1.29 -20.53 17.40
C VAL A 11 -1.31 -21.66 18.45
N LYS A 12 -1.23 -22.91 17.98
CA LYS A 12 -1.25 -24.12 18.82
C LYS A 12 -0.14 -25.08 18.39
N LYS A 13 0.31 -25.95 19.27
CA LYS A 13 1.41 -26.89 19.04
C LYS A 13 1.21 -27.80 17.82
N TYR A 14 -0.02 -28.19 17.52
CA TYR A 14 -0.30 -29.07 16.37
C TYR A 14 -0.07 -28.38 15.00
N HIS A 15 -0.03 -27.04 14.97
CA HIS A 15 0.26 -26.31 13.73
C HIS A 15 1.67 -26.60 13.21
N GLU A 16 2.61 -26.96 14.05
CA GLU A 16 3.96 -27.36 13.62
C GLU A 16 3.94 -28.47 12.56
N LYS A 17 3.01 -29.41 12.70
CA LYS A 17 2.87 -30.58 11.81
C LYS A 17 1.85 -30.38 10.68
N ILE A 18 1.33 -29.16 10.48
CA ILE A 18 0.17 -28.92 9.61
C ILE A 18 0.43 -29.30 8.14
N ARG A 19 1.64 -29.06 7.61
CA ARG A 19 2.00 -29.49 6.24
C ARG A 19 1.92 -31.01 6.10
N ARG A 20 2.41 -31.74 7.10
CA ARG A 20 2.34 -33.20 7.12
C ARG A 20 0.89 -33.67 7.23
N THR A 21 0.09 -33.04 8.07
CA THR A 21 -1.33 -33.38 8.24
C THR A 21 -2.13 -33.11 6.96
N THR A 22 -1.91 -32.00 6.30
CA THR A 22 -2.58 -31.67 5.01
C THR A 22 -2.17 -32.67 3.92
N PHE A 23 -0.90 -33.10 3.88
CA PHE A 23 -0.46 -34.13 2.95
C PHE A 23 -1.22 -35.43 3.14
N PHE A 24 -1.33 -35.91 4.37
CA PHE A 24 -2.07 -37.14 4.66
C PHE A 24 -3.56 -37.01 4.36
N ILE A 25 -4.17 -35.83 4.59
CA ILE A 25 -5.57 -35.58 4.22
C ILE A 25 -5.74 -35.69 2.71
N PHE A 26 -4.82 -35.15 1.91
CA PHE A 26 -4.87 -35.26 0.44
C PHE A 26 -4.59 -36.70 -0.04
N LEU A 27 -3.72 -37.43 0.64
CA LEU A 27 -3.38 -38.81 0.29
C LEU A 27 -4.50 -39.82 0.62
N LEU A 28 -5.32 -39.54 1.64
CA LEU A 28 -6.34 -40.45 2.15
C LEU A 28 -7.32 -40.96 1.08
N PRO A 29 -7.92 -40.12 0.20
CA PRO A 29 -8.81 -40.61 -0.85
C PRO A 29 -8.15 -41.59 -1.81
N PHE A 30 -6.87 -41.39 -2.12
CA PHE A 30 -6.11 -42.25 -3.00
C PHE A 30 -5.81 -43.61 -2.29
N LEU A 31 -5.46 -43.58 -1.02
CA LEU A 31 -5.27 -44.84 -0.26
C LEU A 31 -6.55 -45.65 -0.19
N ILE A 32 -7.71 -45.03 -0.02
CA ILE A 32 -9.01 -45.68 -0.06
C ILE A 32 -9.25 -46.30 -1.46
N GLY A 33 -8.98 -45.54 -2.53
CA GLY A 33 -9.08 -45.99 -3.91
C GLY A 33 -8.16 -47.19 -4.20
N PHE A 34 -6.90 -47.16 -3.73
CA PHE A 34 -5.96 -48.26 -3.85
C PHE A 34 -6.46 -49.49 -3.06
N GLY A 35 -6.97 -49.31 -1.84
CA GLY A 35 -7.54 -50.39 -1.04
C GLY A 35 -8.74 -51.04 -1.73
N PHE A 36 -9.62 -50.26 -2.31
CA PHE A 36 -10.76 -50.73 -3.10
C PHE A 36 -10.31 -51.49 -4.36
N PHE A 37 -9.31 -50.99 -5.07
CA PHE A 37 -8.72 -51.68 -6.23
C PHE A 37 -8.12 -53.03 -5.85
N ILE A 38 -7.35 -53.11 -4.77
CA ILE A 38 -6.78 -54.36 -4.26
C ILE A 38 -7.89 -55.36 -3.91
N TYR A 39 -8.95 -54.86 -3.25
CA TYR A 39 -10.07 -55.71 -2.85
C TYR A 39 -10.82 -56.28 -4.09
N THR A 40 -11.05 -55.48 -5.12
CA THR A 40 -11.77 -55.93 -6.34
C THR A 40 -10.92 -56.86 -7.23
N HIS A 41 -9.60 -56.74 -7.22
CA HIS A 41 -8.68 -57.49 -8.08
C HIS A 41 -7.83 -58.54 -7.28
N GLN A 42 -8.27 -58.96 -6.10
CA GLN A 42 -7.52 -59.83 -5.23
C GLN A 42 -7.16 -61.18 -5.89
N VAL A 43 -8.04 -61.77 -6.72
CA VAL A 43 -7.78 -63.02 -7.43
C VAL A 43 -6.66 -62.88 -8.45
N GLN A 44 -6.67 -61.77 -9.22
CA GLN A 44 -5.64 -61.49 -10.22
C GLN A 44 -4.27 -61.16 -9.57
N LEU A 45 -4.29 -60.48 -8.44
CA LEU A 45 -3.11 -60.21 -7.62
C LEU A 45 -2.46 -61.51 -7.08
N GLN A 46 -3.26 -62.53 -6.73
CA GLN A 46 -2.76 -63.82 -6.31
C GLN A 46 -2.17 -64.64 -7.47
N GLN A 47 -2.74 -64.53 -8.67
CA GLN A 47 -2.27 -65.25 -9.87
C GLN A 47 -0.97 -64.66 -10.44
N SER A 48 -0.76 -63.34 -10.34
CA SER A 48 0.38 -62.63 -10.89
C SER A 48 0.89 -61.53 -9.94
N PRO A 49 1.45 -61.87 -8.77
CA PRO A 49 1.74 -60.90 -7.72
C PRO A 49 2.82 -59.88 -8.10
N LEU A 50 3.81 -60.27 -8.88
CA LEU A 50 4.96 -59.41 -9.21
C LEU A 50 4.61 -58.23 -10.11
N PRO A 51 3.96 -58.40 -11.31
CA PRO A 51 3.62 -57.26 -12.17
C PRO A 51 2.58 -56.35 -11.55
N TYR A 52 1.57 -56.87 -10.87
CA TYR A 52 0.57 -56.02 -10.18
C TYR A 52 1.18 -55.27 -8.99
N GLY A 53 2.09 -55.92 -8.23
CA GLY A 53 2.80 -55.27 -7.13
C GLY A 53 3.68 -54.12 -7.59
N ILE A 54 4.44 -54.32 -8.68
CA ILE A 54 5.24 -53.25 -9.29
C ILE A 54 4.34 -52.12 -9.81
N GLY A 55 3.25 -52.46 -10.53
CA GLY A 55 2.30 -51.47 -11.05
C GLY A 55 1.66 -50.62 -9.96
N LEU A 56 1.21 -51.22 -8.86
CA LEU A 56 0.68 -50.51 -7.69
C LEU A 56 1.74 -49.66 -7.00
N GLY A 57 2.97 -50.17 -6.87
CA GLY A 57 4.08 -49.41 -6.28
C GLY A 57 4.43 -48.16 -7.10
N VAL A 58 4.54 -48.30 -8.42
CA VAL A 58 4.82 -47.20 -9.34
C VAL A 58 3.68 -46.20 -9.33
N SER A 59 2.42 -46.66 -9.40
CA SER A 59 1.26 -45.75 -9.38
C SER A 59 1.14 -44.98 -8.05
N LEU A 60 1.40 -45.61 -6.93
CA LEU A 60 1.44 -44.96 -5.62
C LEU A 60 2.56 -43.92 -5.54
N LEU A 61 3.74 -44.22 -6.06
CA LEU A 61 4.86 -43.29 -6.11
C LEU A 61 4.50 -42.05 -6.96
N ILE A 62 3.89 -42.25 -8.14
CA ILE A 62 3.43 -41.13 -8.99
C ILE A 62 2.41 -40.27 -8.25
N VAL A 63 1.44 -40.89 -7.57
CA VAL A 63 0.45 -40.14 -6.78
C VAL A 63 1.11 -39.31 -5.69
N ILE A 64 2.07 -39.89 -4.95
CA ILE A 64 2.81 -39.16 -3.91
C ILE A 64 3.55 -37.96 -4.49
N LEU A 65 4.27 -38.12 -5.61
CA LEU A 65 5.01 -37.04 -6.26
C LEU A 65 4.06 -35.93 -6.75
N LEU A 66 2.94 -36.28 -7.38
CA LEU A 66 1.93 -35.34 -7.80
C LEU A 66 1.31 -34.58 -6.62
N LEU A 67 1.00 -35.27 -5.53
CA LEU A 67 0.45 -34.62 -4.33
C LEU A 67 1.46 -33.68 -3.67
N LEU A 68 2.74 -34.03 -3.65
CA LEU A 68 3.79 -33.14 -3.16
C LEU A 68 3.89 -31.86 -4.02
N LEU A 69 3.82 -32.01 -5.35
CA LEU A 69 3.83 -30.89 -6.27
C LEU A 69 2.59 -29.98 -6.09
N ILE A 70 1.40 -30.60 -6.06
CA ILE A 70 0.14 -29.88 -5.83
C ILE A 70 0.18 -29.14 -4.48
N GLN A 71 0.64 -29.81 -3.43
CA GLN A 71 0.78 -29.22 -2.11
C GLN A 71 1.73 -28.01 -2.16
N ALA A 72 2.89 -28.12 -2.81
CA ALA A 72 3.84 -27.01 -2.96
C ALA A 72 3.19 -25.80 -3.65
N ILE A 73 2.48 -26.01 -4.75
CA ILE A 73 1.76 -24.98 -5.48
C ILE A 73 0.67 -24.35 -4.60
N CYS A 74 -0.11 -25.15 -3.88
CA CYS A 74 -1.16 -24.66 -2.97
C CYS A 74 -0.59 -23.75 -1.88
N TYR A 75 0.53 -24.16 -1.26
CA TYR A 75 1.16 -23.38 -0.19
C TYR A 75 1.80 -22.07 -0.69
N GLN A 76 2.21 -22.01 -1.96
CA GLN A 76 2.75 -20.81 -2.57
C GLN A 76 1.65 -19.84 -3.04
N LYS A 77 0.60 -20.35 -3.71
CA LYS A 77 -0.36 -19.50 -4.43
C LYS A 77 -1.67 -19.22 -3.69
N LEU A 78 -2.11 -20.12 -2.79
CA LEU A 78 -3.40 -20.00 -2.12
C LEU A 78 -3.28 -19.39 -0.73
N LEU A 79 -3.96 -18.25 -0.50
CA LEU A 79 -3.92 -17.53 0.77
C LEU A 79 -4.29 -18.41 1.98
N PHE A 80 -5.24 -19.33 1.82
CA PHE A 80 -5.62 -20.27 2.88
C PHE A 80 -4.41 -21.11 3.35
N PHE A 81 -3.68 -21.74 2.42
CA PHE A 81 -2.50 -22.55 2.73
C PHE A 81 -1.34 -21.70 3.23
N SER A 82 -1.15 -20.51 2.68
CA SER A 82 -0.16 -19.55 3.19
C SER A 82 -0.45 -19.15 4.64
N ARG A 83 -1.74 -19.00 5.04
CA ARG A 83 -2.13 -18.78 6.45
C ARG A 83 -1.74 -19.97 7.33
N LEU A 84 -1.99 -21.19 6.87
CA LEU A 84 -1.59 -22.40 7.58
C LEU A 84 -0.07 -22.48 7.76
N ASP A 85 0.69 -22.13 6.72
CA ASP A 85 2.15 -22.11 6.81
C ASP A 85 2.67 -21.07 7.79
N SER A 86 2.07 -19.89 7.81
CA SER A 86 2.42 -18.87 8.80
C SER A 86 2.16 -19.31 10.24
N LEU A 87 1.07 -20.05 10.48
CA LEU A 87 0.81 -20.67 11.79
C LEU A 87 1.88 -21.73 12.15
N ARG A 88 2.34 -22.49 11.15
CA ARG A 88 3.43 -23.46 11.31
C ARG A 88 4.73 -22.78 11.70
N ILE A 89 5.12 -21.74 10.95
CA ILE A 89 6.36 -20.98 11.19
C ILE A 89 6.39 -20.46 12.62
N ILE A 90 5.33 -19.78 13.07
CA ILE A 90 5.27 -19.25 14.45
C ILE A 90 5.22 -20.38 15.49
N SER A 91 4.49 -21.49 15.23
CA SER A 91 4.47 -22.63 16.15
C SER A 91 5.86 -23.24 16.31
N HIS A 92 6.57 -23.44 15.21
CA HIS A 92 7.94 -23.94 15.19
C HIS A 92 8.90 -23.00 15.93
N PHE A 93 8.85 -21.69 15.63
CA PHE A 93 9.64 -20.69 16.32
C PHE A 93 9.46 -20.70 17.84
N LEU A 94 8.21 -20.81 18.31
CA LEU A 94 7.93 -20.86 19.75
C LEU A 94 8.47 -22.12 20.42
N ILE A 95 8.46 -23.25 19.71
CA ILE A 95 8.96 -24.54 20.22
C ILE A 95 10.49 -24.52 20.26
N GLU A 96 11.15 -24.20 19.16
CA GLU A 96 12.62 -24.22 19.05
C GLU A 96 13.30 -23.22 20.00
N ASN A 97 12.67 -22.08 20.24
CA ASN A 97 13.18 -21.08 21.18
C ASN A 97 12.76 -21.33 22.64
N ASN A 98 12.22 -22.51 22.96
CA ASN A 98 11.75 -22.89 24.30
C ASN A 98 10.72 -21.89 24.90
N LEU A 99 9.93 -21.23 24.04
CA LEU A 99 8.85 -20.33 24.44
C LEU A 99 7.56 -21.10 24.71
N VAL A 100 7.68 -22.17 25.52
CA VAL A 100 6.60 -23.11 25.85
C VAL A 100 6.25 -23.05 27.34
N LEU A 101 4.97 -23.25 27.65
CA LEU A 101 4.46 -23.39 29.02
C LEU A 101 4.41 -24.87 29.38
N VAL A 102 5.15 -25.26 30.40
CA VAL A 102 5.15 -26.63 30.91
C VAL A 102 4.29 -26.70 32.18
N LYS A 103 3.28 -27.54 32.18
CA LYS A 103 2.48 -27.86 33.36
C LYS A 103 2.75 -29.31 33.77
N LYS A 104 3.14 -29.50 35.01
CA LYS A 104 3.24 -30.84 35.63
C LYS A 104 1.86 -31.24 36.13
N ILE A 105 1.32 -32.31 35.59
CA ILE A 105 0.01 -32.89 36.00
C ILE A 105 0.29 -34.17 36.73
N LYS A 106 -0.19 -34.27 37.98
CA LYS A 106 -0.09 -35.49 38.79
C LYS A 106 -1.09 -36.50 38.23
N THR A 107 -0.64 -37.67 37.88
CA THR A 107 -1.45 -38.81 37.46
C THR A 107 -1.21 -39.98 38.43
N GLU A 108 -2.02 -41.01 38.38
CA GLU A 108 -1.87 -42.20 39.23
C GLU A 108 -0.51 -42.90 39.05
N LYS A 109 0.14 -42.73 37.87
CA LYS A 109 1.45 -43.32 37.52
C LYS A 109 2.63 -42.34 37.68
N GLY A 110 2.45 -41.18 38.33
CA GLY A 110 3.48 -40.15 38.49
C GLY A 110 3.15 -38.80 37.87
N PHE A 111 4.14 -37.95 37.62
CA PHE A 111 3.97 -36.66 36.99
C PHE A 111 4.13 -36.75 35.49
N ILE A 112 3.13 -36.23 34.75
CA ILE A 112 3.23 -36.05 33.30
C ILE A 112 3.41 -34.53 33.01
N GLU A 113 4.42 -34.21 32.22
CA GLU A 113 4.64 -32.85 31.74
C GLU A 113 3.82 -32.57 30.47
N ARG A 114 2.87 -31.67 30.59
CA ARG A 114 2.10 -31.19 29.44
C ARG A 114 2.62 -29.85 28.97
N THR A 115 3.16 -29.79 27.74
CA THR A 115 3.62 -28.58 27.11
C THR A 115 2.49 -27.92 26.33
N SER A 116 2.37 -26.58 26.44
CA SER A 116 1.42 -25.77 25.67
C SER A 116 2.09 -24.48 25.23
N LEU A 117 1.63 -23.90 24.12
CA LEU A 117 2.12 -22.61 23.65
C LEU A 117 1.45 -21.46 24.43
N PRO A 118 2.17 -20.33 24.64
CA PRO A 118 1.59 -19.10 25.16
C PRO A 118 0.47 -18.61 24.23
N LYS A 119 -0.31 -17.63 24.66
CA LYS A 119 -1.37 -17.07 23.84
C LYS A 119 -0.76 -16.16 22.76
N VAL A 120 -0.61 -16.71 21.59
CA VAL A 120 -0.15 -16.03 20.37
C VAL A 120 -1.22 -16.20 19.31
N TYR A 121 -1.50 -15.12 18.60
CA TYR A 121 -2.50 -15.09 17.53
C TYR A 121 -1.85 -14.62 16.24
N LEU A 122 -2.34 -15.11 15.11
CA LEU A 122 -1.86 -14.77 13.78
C LEU A 122 -3.04 -14.39 12.89
N LYS A 123 -2.91 -13.26 12.23
CA LYS A 123 -3.75 -12.82 11.11
C LYS A 123 -2.84 -12.68 9.91
N ARG A 124 -3.21 -13.27 8.77
CA ARG A 124 -2.48 -13.12 7.50
C ARG A 124 -3.44 -12.68 6.42
N ASP A 125 -3.12 -11.59 5.79
CA ASP A 125 -3.72 -11.09 4.56
C ASP A 125 -2.77 -11.37 3.38
N ARG A 126 -3.11 -10.94 2.17
CA ARG A 126 -2.28 -11.17 0.98
C ARG A 126 -0.90 -10.49 1.09
N PHE A 127 -0.88 -9.28 1.64
CA PHE A 127 0.31 -8.42 1.69
C PHE A 127 0.85 -8.19 3.11
N SER A 128 0.27 -8.82 4.13
CA SER A 128 0.71 -8.63 5.50
C SER A 128 0.46 -9.83 6.40
N VAL A 129 1.33 -9.98 7.39
CA VAL A 129 1.18 -10.90 8.51
C VAL A 129 1.18 -10.10 9.80
N THR A 130 0.16 -10.25 10.62
CA THR A 130 0.12 -9.67 11.98
C THR A 130 0.21 -10.79 13.01
N VAL A 131 1.24 -10.73 13.86
CA VAL A 131 1.42 -11.66 14.96
C VAL A 131 1.21 -10.92 16.28
N THR A 132 0.30 -11.41 17.11
CA THR A 132 -0.07 -10.79 18.38
C THR A 132 0.30 -11.69 19.55
N PHE A 133 1.14 -11.22 20.44
CA PHE A 133 1.61 -11.93 21.63
C PHE A 133 0.97 -11.37 22.89
N GLN A 134 0.52 -12.24 23.80
CA GLN A 134 0.05 -11.83 25.11
C GLN A 134 1.25 -11.47 25.99
N LEU A 135 1.26 -10.26 26.55
CA LEU A 135 2.27 -9.79 27.49
C LEU A 135 1.82 -10.00 28.95
N GLN A 136 0.57 -9.70 29.24
CA GLN A 136 0.04 -9.67 30.60
C GLN A 136 0.18 -11.04 31.30
N GLY A 137 1.00 -11.09 32.35
CA GLY A 137 1.29 -12.31 33.08
C GLY A 137 2.13 -13.36 32.34
N SER A 138 2.73 -13.01 31.21
CA SER A 138 3.62 -13.89 30.48
C SER A 138 5.03 -13.84 31.04
N ARG A 139 5.63 -15.01 31.36
CA ARG A 139 7.04 -15.11 31.71
C ARG A 139 7.98 -14.76 30.54
N PHE A 140 7.44 -14.64 29.32
CA PHE A 140 8.18 -14.32 28.10
C PHE A 140 7.98 -12.87 27.66
N GLN A 141 7.43 -12.02 28.53
CA GLN A 141 7.07 -10.64 28.19
C GLN A 141 8.21 -9.86 27.56
N GLU A 142 9.40 -9.89 28.15
CA GLU A 142 10.58 -9.16 27.63
C GLU A 142 11.00 -9.67 26.24
N ARG A 143 10.99 -10.99 26.04
CA ARG A 143 11.30 -11.58 24.73
C ARG A 143 10.24 -11.23 23.68
N PHE A 144 8.97 -11.13 24.08
CA PHE A 144 7.89 -10.78 23.15
C PHE A 144 7.87 -9.30 22.76
N ILE A 145 8.57 -8.44 23.48
CA ILE A 145 8.66 -7.01 23.17
C ILE A 145 9.72 -6.71 22.09
N SER A 146 10.66 -7.62 21.82
CA SER A 146 11.79 -7.37 20.92
C SER A 146 11.91 -8.43 19.81
N LEU A 147 10.81 -8.66 19.07
CA LEU A 147 10.74 -9.68 18.02
C LEU A 147 10.78 -9.13 16.59
N GLU A 148 10.96 -7.82 16.40
CA GLU A 148 10.89 -7.15 15.11
C GLU A 148 11.75 -7.86 14.05
N LYS A 149 13.06 -7.93 14.28
CA LYS A 149 14.02 -8.56 13.36
C LYS A 149 13.77 -10.05 13.15
N SER A 150 13.38 -10.77 14.21
CA SER A 150 13.10 -12.20 14.10
C SER A 150 11.89 -12.47 13.21
N LEU A 151 10.84 -11.64 13.31
CA LEU A 151 9.64 -11.76 12.50
C LEU A 151 9.89 -11.35 11.05
N GLU A 152 10.70 -10.31 10.79
CA GLU A 152 11.13 -9.94 9.44
C GLU A 152 11.83 -11.11 8.73
N ILE A 153 12.80 -11.73 9.40
CA ILE A 153 13.55 -12.87 8.84
C ILE A 153 12.63 -14.09 8.63
N MET A 154 11.76 -14.41 9.61
CA MET A 154 10.89 -15.57 9.53
C MET A 154 9.87 -15.52 8.39
N PHE A 155 9.37 -14.35 8.08
CA PHE A 155 8.35 -14.16 7.03
C PHE A 155 8.94 -13.64 5.73
N ASP A 156 10.27 -13.46 5.67
CA ASP A 156 10.94 -12.77 4.56
C ASP A 156 10.20 -11.50 4.16
N GLY A 157 9.85 -10.72 5.17
CA GLY A 157 9.01 -9.53 5.00
C GLY A 157 9.70 -8.27 5.48
N ASP A 158 8.93 -7.19 5.52
CA ASP A 158 9.37 -5.89 5.97
C ASP A 158 8.53 -5.45 7.20
N PHE A 159 9.19 -5.08 8.30
CA PHE A 159 8.50 -4.67 9.52
C PHE A 159 7.81 -3.32 9.33
N MET A 160 6.48 -3.30 9.54
CA MET A 160 5.65 -2.11 9.34
C MET A 160 5.27 -1.41 10.64
N ASN A 161 4.88 -2.18 11.65
CA ASN A 161 4.26 -1.58 12.83
C ASN A 161 4.34 -2.49 14.05
N LYS A 162 4.47 -1.87 15.23
CA LYS A 162 4.37 -2.49 16.55
C LYS A 162 3.35 -1.74 17.38
N GLN A 163 2.33 -2.43 17.85
CA GLN A 163 1.25 -1.84 18.65
C GLN A 163 1.09 -2.55 19.99
N PHE A 164 0.95 -1.76 21.04
CA PHE A 164 0.59 -2.25 22.36
C PHE A 164 -0.90 -2.00 22.61
N THR A 165 -1.66 -3.04 22.89
CA THR A 165 -3.10 -2.94 23.10
C THR A 165 -3.56 -3.91 24.17
N ASN A 166 -4.10 -3.41 25.27
CA ASN A 166 -4.76 -4.23 26.31
C ASN A 166 -3.95 -5.46 26.77
N GLY A 167 -2.66 -5.28 27.05
CA GLY A 167 -1.78 -6.35 27.53
C GLY A 167 -1.29 -7.30 26.43
N TYR A 168 -1.33 -6.88 25.18
CA TYR A 168 -0.77 -7.58 24.02
C TYR A 168 0.18 -6.67 23.24
N VAL A 169 1.14 -7.25 22.55
CA VAL A 169 1.94 -6.61 21.52
C VAL A 169 1.63 -7.27 20.18
N SER A 170 1.36 -6.46 19.19
CA SER A 170 1.10 -6.89 17.81
C SER A 170 2.18 -6.37 16.88
N TYR A 171 2.72 -7.25 16.07
CA TYR A 171 3.71 -6.94 15.03
C TYR A 171 3.07 -7.16 13.67
N THR A 172 3.16 -6.17 12.81
CA THR A 172 2.71 -6.28 11.42
C THR A 172 3.92 -6.28 10.50
N ILE A 173 4.03 -7.33 9.71
CA ILE A 173 5.09 -7.55 8.72
C ILE A 173 4.46 -7.48 7.34
N ALA A 174 4.97 -6.63 6.47
CA ALA A 174 4.60 -6.60 5.06
C ALA A 174 5.28 -7.77 4.34
N ILE A 175 4.55 -8.41 3.45
CA ILE A 175 5.03 -9.54 2.64
C ILE A 175 4.61 -9.31 1.19
N ASP A 176 5.41 -9.82 0.24
CA ASP A 176 5.08 -9.74 -1.19
C ASP A 176 4.75 -8.31 -1.67
N GLN A 177 5.54 -7.32 -1.21
CA GLN A 177 5.29 -5.91 -1.54
C GLN A 177 5.46 -5.62 -3.04
N PHE A 178 6.31 -6.39 -3.73
CA PHE A 178 6.51 -6.26 -5.17
C PHE A 178 5.22 -6.46 -5.97
N SER A 179 4.39 -7.44 -5.60
CA SER A 179 3.06 -7.65 -6.21
C SER A 179 2.08 -6.49 -5.99
N GLY A 180 2.42 -5.57 -5.08
CA GLY A 180 1.68 -4.34 -4.82
C GLY A 180 2.07 -3.16 -5.71
N ARG A 181 3.14 -3.30 -6.53
CA ARG A 181 3.58 -2.25 -7.46
C ARG A 181 2.47 -1.93 -8.46
N LEU A 182 2.21 -0.66 -8.67
CA LEU A 182 1.22 -0.19 -9.65
C LEU A 182 1.90 0.09 -10.99
N SER A 183 1.13 -0.02 -12.08
CA SER A 183 1.46 0.67 -13.32
C SER A 183 1.24 2.17 -13.15
N ILE A 184 1.93 3.00 -13.94
CA ILE A 184 1.68 4.46 -13.96
C ILE A 184 0.20 4.77 -14.24
N PHE A 185 -0.47 3.99 -15.07
CA PHE A 185 -1.88 4.18 -15.43
C PHE A 185 -2.85 3.91 -14.26
N ASP A 186 -2.39 3.22 -13.20
CA ASP A 186 -3.17 2.95 -11.98
C ASP A 186 -2.93 3.99 -10.88
N VAL A 187 -2.01 4.93 -11.11
CA VAL A 187 -1.74 6.05 -10.20
C VAL A 187 -2.86 7.07 -10.37
N LYS A 188 -3.65 7.25 -9.32
CA LYS A 188 -4.80 8.16 -9.36
C LYS A 188 -5.01 8.86 -8.03
N MET A 189 -5.67 10.00 -8.05
CA MET A 189 -6.20 10.65 -6.86
C MET A 189 -7.40 9.87 -6.35
N THR A 190 -7.46 9.65 -5.05
CA THR A 190 -8.56 8.96 -4.35
C THR A 190 -8.92 9.72 -3.09
N ASP A 191 -10.00 9.35 -2.41
CA ASP A 191 -10.40 9.94 -1.10
C ASP A 191 -9.31 9.80 -0.02
N LYS A 192 -8.43 8.81 -0.17
CA LYS A 192 -7.28 8.57 0.74
C LYS A 192 -6.01 9.33 0.31
N GLY A 193 -6.08 10.12 -0.77
CA GLY A 193 -4.96 10.80 -1.41
C GLY A 193 -4.45 10.10 -2.67
N ILE A 194 -3.28 10.49 -3.16
CA ILE A 194 -2.66 9.90 -4.34
C ILE A 194 -2.24 8.46 -4.03
N ARG A 195 -2.76 7.50 -4.79
CA ARG A 195 -2.39 6.08 -4.67
C ARG A 195 -1.07 5.84 -5.37
N LEU A 196 -0.01 5.57 -4.61
CA LEU A 196 1.35 5.35 -5.13
C LEU A 196 1.71 3.86 -5.27
N MET A 197 1.09 2.98 -4.47
CA MET A 197 1.24 1.52 -4.50
C MET A 197 -0.01 0.91 -3.88
N LYS A 198 -0.30 -0.37 -4.06
CA LYS A 198 -1.43 -1.02 -3.37
C LYS A 198 -1.31 -0.83 -1.85
N GLY A 199 -2.33 -0.18 -1.25
CA GLY A 199 -2.33 0.15 0.18
C GLY A 199 -1.36 1.27 0.59
N VAL A 200 -0.77 2.02 -0.35
CA VAL A 200 0.12 3.15 -0.09
C VAL A 200 -0.44 4.40 -0.73
N TYR A 201 -0.73 5.39 0.11
CA TYR A 201 -1.32 6.65 -0.32
C TYR A 201 -0.51 7.83 0.18
N TRP A 202 -0.54 8.92 -0.56
CA TRP A 202 -0.06 10.21 -0.10
C TRP A 202 -1.21 11.21 -0.06
N ASP A 203 -1.74 11.42 1.13
CA ASP A 203 -2.68 12.49 1.44
C ASP A 203 -1.84 13.74 1.81
N PHE A 204 -1.62 14.62 0.83
CA PHE A 204 -0.78 15.80 1.01
C PHE A 204 -1.43 16.85 1.93
N ASP A 205 -2.74 16.77 2.15
CA ASP A 205 -3.42 17.61 3.12
C ASP A 205 -3.21 17.17 4.57
N LYS A 206 -3.05 15.86 4.81
CA LYS A 206 -2.74 15.32 6.14
C LYS A 206 -1.25 15.25 6.40
N HIS A 207 -0.48 14.87 5.38
CA HIS A 207 0.96 14.70 5.43
C HIS A 207 1.61 15.65 4.41
N PRO A 208 1.65 16.98 4.76
CA PRO A 208 2.16 17.99 3.84
C PRO A 208 3.64 17.79 3.59
N HIS A 209 4.06 18.31 2.46
CA HIS A 209 5.42 18.27 1.97
C HIS A 209 5.98 16.86 1.82
N LEU A 210 6.73 16.64 0.76
CA LEU A 210 7.33 15.35 0.42
C LEU A 210 8.84 15.49 0.29
N LEU A 211 9.58 14.68 1.04
CA LEU A 211 11.01 14.53 0.89
C LEU A 211 11.32 13.23 0.15
N ILE A 212 12.10 13.32 -0.92
CA ILE A 212 12.56 12.18 -1.72
C ILE A 212 14.06 12.05 -1.58
N GLY A 213 14.53 10.93 -1.01
CA GLY A 213 15.94 10.59 -0.92
C GLY A 213 16.31 9.49 -1.90
N GLY A 214 17.54 9.49 -2.41
CA GLY A 214 18.01 8.38 -3.23
C GLY A 214 19.25 8.71 -4.04
N GLY A 215 20.13 7.71 -4.17
CA GLY A 215 21.34 7.80 -4.98
C GLY A 215 21.05 7.86 -6.48
N THR A 216 22.11 8.08 -7.25
CA THR A 216 22.06 8.06 -8.71
C THR A 216 21.66 6.66 -9.20
N GLY A 217 20.80 6.58 -10.21
CA GLY A 217 20.31 5.31 -10.76
C GLY A 217 19.17 4.65 -9.98
N GLY A 218 18.82 5.14 -8.77
CA GLY A 218 17.75 4.54 -7.94
C GLY A 218 16.33 4.72 -8.45
N GLY A 219 16.10 5.46 -9.54
CA GLY A 219 14.76 5.72 -10.09
C GLY A 219 14.09 7.00 -9.56
N LYS A 220 14.86 7.90 -8.92
CA LYS A 220 14.34 9.17 -8.35
C LYS A 220 13.65 10.06 -9.38
N THR A 221 14.30 10.31 -10.52
CA THR A 221 13.76 11.13 -11.61
C THR A 221 12.45 10.57 -12.15
N ILE A 222 12.37 9.24 -12.32
CA ILE A 222 11.14 8.58 -12.77
C ILE A 222 10.01 8.75 -11.76
N LEU A 223 10.29 8.58 -10.46
CA LEU A 223 9.30 8.83 -9.41
C LEU A 223 8.81 10.29 -9.44
N ILE A 224 9.72 11.25 -9.59
CA ILE A 224 9.35 12.67 -9.68
C ILE A 224 8.49 12.92 -10.92
N MET A 225 8.83 12.35 -12.08
CA MET A 225 8.01 12.46 -13.29
C MET A 225 6.60 11.89 -13.10
N VAL A 226 6.46 10.75 -12.41
CA VAL A 226 5.15 10.17 -12.05
C VAL A 226 4.37 11.13 -11.15
N LEU A 227 5.03 11.74 -10.17
CA LEU A 227 4.40 12.72 -9.28
C LEU A 227 3.99 13.98 -10.06
N VAL A 228 4.87 14.52 -10.91
CA VAL A 228 4.55 15.65 -11.79
C VAL A 228 3.30 15.35 -12.61
N TRP A 229 3.23 14.15 -13.19
CA TRP A 229 2.10 13.74 -14.03
C TRP A 229 0.76 13.76 -13.27
N ILE A 230 0.70 13.18 -12.08
CA ILE A 230 -0.56 13.14 -11.31
C ILE A 230 -0.88 14.49 -10.66
N LEU A 231 0.14 15.23 -10.19
CA LEU A 231 -0.05 16.54 -9.54
C LEU A 231 -0.49 17.61 -10.52
N ALA A 232 0.01 17.59 -11.76
CA ALA A 232 -0.39 18.52 -12.81
C ALA A 232 -1.86 18.34 -13.26
N GLN A 233 -2.49 17.21 -12.95
CA GLN A 233 -3.93 16.99 -13.19
C GLN A 233 -4.81 17.66 -12.13
N ILE A 234 -4.29 17.92 -10.93
CA ILE A 234 -5.08 18.39 -9.79
C ILE A 234 -4.70 19.78 -9.31
N GLY A 235 -3.53 20.29 -9.69
CA GLY A 235 -3.01 21.56 -9.20
C GLY A 235 -1.88 22.12 -10.06
N TYR A 236 -1.31 23.22 -9.61
CA TYR A 236 -0.18 23.88 -10.26
C TYR A 236 1.13 23.20 -9.87
N VAL A 237 1.95 22.90 -10.86
CA VAL A 237 3.27 22.28 -10.62
C VAL A 237 4.34 23.22 -11.17
N GLU A 238 5.27 23.59 -10.31
CA GLU A 238 6.46 24.34 -10.63
C GLU A 238 7.69 23.50 -10.33
N ILE A 239 8.65 23.52 -11.23
CA ILE A 239 9.81 22.66 -11.19
C ILE A 239 11.08 23.50 -11.18
N LEU A 240 11.87 23.33 -10.13
CA LEU A 240 13.19 23.93 -9.97
C LEU A 240 14.23 22.84 -10.25
N ASP A 241 14.89 22.94 -11.41
CA ASP A 241 15.94 22.00 -11.88
C ASP A 241 17.33 22.66 -11.82
N PRO A 242 17.97 22.72 -10.66
CA PRO A 242 19.26 23.37 -10.50
C PRO A 242 20.38 22.73 -11.31
N LYS A 243 20.23 21.47 -11.71
CA LYS A 243 21.21 20.75 -12.53
C LYS A 243 21.02 20.96 -14.02
N ARG A 244 19.87 21.50 -14.43
CA ARG A 244 19.47 21.70 -15.83
C ARG A 244 19.54 20.40 -16.62
N SER A 245 19.03 19.31 -16.06
CA SER A 245 19.15 17.96 -16.61
C SER A 245 17.84 17.43 -17.19
N ASP A 246 16.97 16.90 -16.34
CA ASP A 246 15.89 16.04 -16.78
C ASP A 246 14.57 16.79 -17.05
N PHE A 247 14.36 17.95 -16.40
CA PHE A 247 13.07 18.64 -16.42
C PHE A 247 13.02 19.86 -17.35
N VAL A 248 14.14 20.39 -17.80
CA VAL A 248 14.19 21.59 -18.67
C VAL A 248 13.41 21.38 -19.96
N GLY A 249 13.36 20.15 -20.48
CA GLY A 249 12.57 19.83 -21.67
C GLY A 249 11.07 20.10 -21.52
N LEU A 250 10.54 20.07 -20.28
CA LEU A 250 9.13 20.30 -19.99
C LEU A 250 8.68 21.76 -20.21
N LYS A 251 9.59 22.73 -20.25
CA LYS A 251 9.29 24.17 -20.45
C LYS A 251 8.42 24.48 -21.68
N ASN A 252 8.52 23.64 -22.70
CA ASN A 252 7.78 23.82 -23.96
C ASN A 252 6.38 23.20 -23.93
N ILE A 253 6.02 22.48 -22.87
CA ILE A 253 4.72 21.83 -22.72
C ILE A 253 3.74 22.87 -22.16
N PRO A 254 2.53 23.02 -22.72
CA PRO A 254 1.60 24.10 -22.36
C PRO A 254 1.32 24.21 -20.86
N VAL A 255 1.11 23.09 -20.15
CA VAL A 255 0.82 23.06 -18.71
C VAL A 255 2.00 23.53 -17.84
N PHE A 256 3.23 23.46 -18.34
CA PHE A 256 4.44 23.88 -17.65
C PHE A 256 5.06 25.17 -18.20
N LYS A 257 4.39 25.83 -19.13
CA LYS A 257 4.91 27.10 -19.69
C LYS A 257 5.08 28.15 -18.60
N GLY A 258 6.33 28.65 -18.43
CA GLY A 258 6.67 29.62 -17.37
C GLY A 258 6.74 29.00 -15.95
N ARG A 259 6.82 27.66 -15.83
CA ARG A 259 6.80 26.92 -14.55
C ARG A 259 8.00 25.99 -14.36
N VAL A 260 8.99 26.06 -15.24
CA VAL A 260 10.23 25.27 -15.14
C VAL A 260 11.41 26.21 -15.09
N PHE A 261 12.13 26.20 -14.00
CA PHE A 261 13.19 27.14 -13.67
C PHE A 261 14.51 26.40 -13.43
N TRP A 262 15.62 26.94 -13.95
CA TRP A 262 16.98 26.37 -13.77
C TRP A 262 18.05 27.43 -13.52
N GLU A 263 17.77 28.70 -13.81
CA GLU A 263 18.67 29.80 -13.45
C GLU A 263 18.46 30.20 -11.99
N LYS A 264 19.52 30.69 -11.35
CA LYS A 264 19.54 31.03 -9.92
C LYS A 264 18.44 32.00 -9.54
N GLU A 265 18.37 33.11 -10.27
CA GLU A 265 17.46 34.21 -10.02
C GLU A 265 16.00 33.79 -10.23
N ASP A 266 15.72 33.01 -11.28
CA ASP A 266 14.38 32.53 -11.59
C ASP A 266 13.86 31.54 -10.54
N MET A 267 14.73 30.64 -10.05
CA MET A 267 14.36 29.70 -8.99
C MET A 267 14.06 30.43 -7.67
N LEU A 268 14.87 31.43 -7.32
CA LEU A 268 14.65 32.24 -6.12
C LEU A 268 13.38 33.09 -6.23
N ASN A 269 13.14 33.68 -7.39
CA ASN A 269 11.90 34.42 -7.68
C ASN A 269 10.67 33.52 -7.61
N CYS A 270 10.73 32.28 -8.11
CA CYS A 270 9.63 31.31 -7.99
C CYS A 270 9.25 31.06 -6.52
N LEU A 271 10.25 30.89 -5.63
CA LEU A 271 9.99 30.69 -4.20
C LEU A 271 9.40 31.95 -3.55
N LYS A 272 9.91 33.13 -3.90
CA LYS A 272 9.37 34.42 -3.45
C LYS A 272 7.93 34.63 -3.88
N GLU A 273 7.62 34.37 -5.15
CA GLU A 273 6.26 34.47 -5.68
C GLU A 273 5.31 33.46 -5.01
N ALA A 274 5.79 32.28 -4.68
CA ALA A 274 5.02 31.28 -3.96
C ALA A 274 4.68 31.70 -2.52
N GLU A 275 5.62 32.36 -1.83
CA GLU A 275 5.38 32.94 -0.51
C GLU A 275 4.36 34.08 -0.60
N GLN A 276 4.51 35.01 -1.53
CA GLN A 276 3.58 36.09 -1.72
C GLN A 276 2.18 35.61 -2.13
N GLU A 277 2.09 34.56 -2.92
CA GLU A 277 0.79 33.94 -3.23
C GLU A 277 0.19 33.27 -2.00
N MET A 278 1.00 32.64 -1.17
CA MET A 278 0.53 32.05 0.09
C MET A 278 -0.16 33.11 0.96
N ASP A 279 0.42 34.30 1.11
CA ASP A 279 -0.16 35.41 1.84
C ASP A 279 -1.45 35.90 1.20
N ARG A 280 -1.46 36.11 -0.13
CA ARG A 280 -2.68 36.49 -0.89
C ARG A 280 -3.80 35.43 -0.72
N ARG A 281 -3.47 34.15 -0.62
CA ARG A 281 -4.44 33.09 -0.37
C ARG A 281 -5.03 33.20 1.04
N PHE A 282 -4.22 33.52 2.05
CA PHE A 282 -4.72 33.78 3.40
C PHE A 282 -5.67 34.96 3.44
N ASP A 283 -5.30 36.08 2.81
CA ASP A 283 -6.14 37.26 2.71
C ASP A 283 -7.45 36.95 1.97
N TYR A 284 -7.38 36.23 0.85
CA TYR A 284 -8.56 35.80 0.11
C TYR A 284 -9.48 34.92 0.96
N MET A 285 -8.95 33.88 1.63
CA MET A 285 -9.75 33.00 2.45
C MET A 285 -10.41 33.74 3.62
N THR A 286 -9.68 34.64 4.27
CA THR A 286 -10.20 35.42 5.42
C THR A 286 -11.25 36.46 5.00
N SER A 287 -11.21 36.93 3.77
CA SER A 287 -12.20 37.88 3.22
C SER A 287 -13.54 37.22 2.85
N GLN A 288 -13.60 35.89 2.76
CA GLN A 288 -14.83 35.19 2.36
C GLN A 288 -15.90 35.27 3.45
N SER A 289 -17.14 35.47 3.07
CA SER A 289 -18.30 35.58 4.00
C SER A 289 -18.55 34.28 4.80
N ASP A 290 -18.13 33.12 4.28
CA ASP A 290 -18.24 31.80 4.91
C ASP A 290 -16.92 31.35 5.56
N TYR A 291 -16.01 32.30 5.82
CA TYR A 291 -14.74 32.01 6.47
C TYR A 291 -14.96 31.31 7.80
N GLN A 292 -14.23 30.23 8.00
CA GLN A 292 -14.25 29.46 9.25
C GLN A 292 -12.83 29.00 9.60
N ALA A 293 -12.39 29.28 10.81
CA ALA A 293 -11.10 28.83 11.29
C ALA A 293 -10.96 27.29 11.18
N GLY A 294 -9.85 26.85 10.59
CA GLY A 294 -9.57 25.44 10.37
C GLY A 294 -10.02 24.87 9.00
N LYS A 295 -10.87 25.58 8.25
CA LYS A 295 -11.10 25.24 6.84
C LYS A 295 -9.84 25.51 6.03
N LYS A 296 -9.57 24.64 5.05
CA LYS A 296 -8.40 24.71 4.18
C LYS A 296 -8.76 25.36 2.84
N TYR A 297 -7.74 25.71 2.07
CA TYR A 297 -7.80 26.36 0.77
C TYR A 297 -8.86 25.79 -0.19
N PHE A 298 -9.01 24.47 -0.28
CA PHE A 298 -9.98 23.84 -1.19
C PHE A 298 -11.45 24.16 -0.85
N ALA A 299 -11.77 24.45 0.43
CA ALA A 299 -13.11 24.87 0.82
C ALA A 299 -13.48 26.26 0.25
N TYR A 300 -12.50 27.00 -0.23
CA TYR A 300 -12.64 28.32 -0.84
C TYR A 300 -12.38 28.29 -2.36
N GLY A 301 -12.42 27.09 -2.97
CA GLY A 301 -12.25 26.92 -4.42
C GLY A 301 -10.82 27.02 -4.94
N LEU A 302 -9.82 27.18 -4.04
CA LEU A 302 -8.42 27.28 -4.43
C LEU A 302 -7.86 25.90 -4.76
N LYS A 303 -7.02 25.81 -5.80
CA LYS A 303 -6.29 24.59 -6.16
C LYS A 303 -4.94 24.50 -5.45
N PRO A 304 -4.42 23.30 -5.21
CA PRO A 304 -3.08 23.14 -4.63
C PRO A 304 -2.00 23.65 -5.59
N ARG A 305 -0.93 24.18 -5.04
CA ARG A 305 0.31 24.57 -5.72
C ARG A 305 1.45 23.67 -5.20
N PHE A 306 2.16 23.03 -6.10
CA PHE A 306 3.26 22.11 -5.80
C PHE A 306 4.56 22.67 -6.36
N ILE A 307 5.54 22.89 -5.49
CA ILE A 307 6.88 23.34 -5.86
C ILE A 307 7.82 22.16 -5.72
N ILE A 308 8.39 21.70 -6.82
CA ILE A 308 9.27 20.55 -6.90
C ILE A 308 10.71 21.02 -7.07
N ILE A 309 11.59 20.65 -6.14
CA ILE A 309 13.02 20.89 -6.24
C ILE A 309 13.70 19.55 -6.50
N ASP A 310 14.23 19.34 -7.72
CA ASP A 310 14.84 18.08 -8.13
C ASP A 310 16.09 17.71 -7.33
N GLU A 311 16.89 18.70 -6.96
CA GLU A 311 18.07 18.50 -6.09
C GLU A 311 18.28 19.71 -5.19
N LEU A 312 17.80 19.63 -3.95
CA LEU A 312 17.87 20.74 -2.99
C LEU A 312 19.33 21.13 -2.68
N ALA A 313 20.22 20.15 -2.54
CA ALA A 313 21.63 20.41 -2.28
C ALA A 313 22.30 21.21 -3.43
N ALA A 314 21.96 20.89 -4.68
CA ALA A 314 22.49 21.62 -5.82
C ALA A 314 21.94 23.05 -5.90
N LEU A 315 20.67 23.27 -5.53
CA LEU A 315 20.10 24.62 -5.42
C LEU A 315 20.78 25.41 -4.31
N ALA A 316 20.92 24.85 -3.11
CA ALA A 316 21.59 25.50 -1.99
C ALA A 316 23.03 25.89 -2.36
N ALA A 317 23.80 24.99 -2.95
CA ALA A 317 25.18 25.24 -3.38
C ALA A 317 25.29 26.35 -4.46
N LYS A 318 24.31 26.47 -5.36
CA LYS A 318 24.26 27.60 -6.32
C LYS A 318 24.04 28.95 -5.64
N LEU A 319 23.27 28.96 -4.56
CA LEU A 319 22.91 30.17 -3.82
C LEU A 319 23.96 30.57 -2.77
N GLU A 320 24.73 29.62 -2.25
CA GLU A 320 25.69 29.82 -1.15
C GLU A 320 26.78 30.87 -1.44
N ARG A 321 27.11 31.07 -2.71
CA ARG A 321 28.09 32.07 -3.15
C ARG A 321 27.66 33.53 -2.92
N ASP A 322 26.41 33.77 -2.70
CA ASP A 322 25.80 35.07 -2.44
C ASP A 322 24.98 35.01 -1.15
N TYR A 323 25.50 35.59 -0.10
CA TYR A 323 24.90 35.55 1.23
C TYR A 323 23.43 36.05 1.25
N ALA A 324 23.13 37.10 0.49
CA ALA A 324 21.76 37.64 0.43
C ALA A 324 20.80 36.63 -0.20
N SER A 325 21.20 36.00 -1.32
CA SER A 325 20.41 34.94 -1.96
C SER A 325 20.26 33.70 -1.09
N ALA A 326 21.32 33.28 -0.40
CA ALA A 326 21.27 32.12 0.51
C ALA A 326 20.34 32.38 1.72
N SER A 327 20.39 33.59 2.30
CA SER A 327 19.51 33.98 3.40
C SER A 327 18.05 34.02 2.96
N ALA A 328 17.75 34.67 1.82
CA ALA A 328 16.41 34.74 1.26
C ALA A 328 15.84 33.35 0.91
N PHE A 329 16.65 32.47 0.36
CA PHE A 329 16.28 31.07 0.10
C PHE A 329 15.82 30.34 1.35
N ILE A 330 16.60 30.42 2.43
CA ILE A 330 16.26 29.78 3.71
C ILE A 330 14.99 30.37 4.30
N GLU A 331 14.78 31.67 4.19
CA GLU A 331 13.58 32.37 4.64
C GLU A 331 12.35 31.87 3.88
N TYR A 332 12.34 31.96 2.55
CA TYR A 332 11.21 31.50 1.72
C TYR A 332 10.93 30.01 1.94
N LEU A 333 11.96 29.18 1.95
CA LEU A 333 11.81 27.74 2.20
C LEU A 333 11.16 27.47 3.56
N THR A 334 11.57 28.23 4.60
CA THR A 334 11.04 28.09 5.96
C THR A 334 9.57 28.48 6.02
N GLU A 335 9.20 29.65 5.47
CA GLU A 335 7.83 30.14 5.44
C GLU A 335 6.91 29.18 4.69
N LEU A 336 7.30 28.76 3.49
CA LEU A 336 6.52 27.83 2.67
C LEU A 336 6.31 26.48 3.36
N ILE A 337 7.33 25.94 4.03
CA ILE A 337 7.24 24.66 4.73
C ILE A 337 6.38 24.78 5.99
N LEU A 338 6.47 25.87 6.74
CA LEU A 338 5.73 26.02 7.99
C LEU A 338 4.28 26.40 7.80
N LYS A 339 3.96 27.22 6.80
CA LYS A 339 2.62 27.82 6.60
C LYS A 339 1.86 27.26 5.39
N GLY A 340 2.56 26.68 4.41
CA GLY A 340 2.00 26.30 3.10
C GLY A 340 0.80 25.35 3.15
N ARG A 341 0.75 24.43 4.12
CA ARG A 341 -0.34 23.45 4.24
C ARG A 341 -1.74 24.07 4.25
N GLN A 342 -1.95 25.14 4.97
CA GLN A 342 -3.28 25.75 5.11
C GLN A 342 -3.71 26.48 3.84
N SER A 343 -2.76 27.13 3.17
CA SER A 343 -2.97 27.85 1.91
C SER A 343 -2.97 26.95 0.67
N GLY A 344 -2.60 25.67 0.81
CA GLY A 344 -2.50 24.72 -0.29
C GLY A 344 -1.21 24.82 -1.09
N VAL A 345 -0.12 25.30 -0.48
CA VAL A 345 1.21 25.35 -1.10
C VAL A 345 2.07 24.23 -0.52
N TYR A 346 2.57 23.35 -1.37
CA TYR A 346 3.29 22.14 -0.96
C TYR A 346 4.67 22.08 -1.59
N MET A 347 5.67 21.78 -0.74
CA MET A 347 7.05 21.55 -1.17
C MET A 347 7.30 20.07 -1.41
N ILE A 348 7.93 19.73 -2.53
CA ILE A 348 8.45 18.41 -2.85
C ILE A 348 9.92 18.58 -3.12
N SER A 349 10.76 18.12 -2.20
CA SER A 349 12.20 18.28 -2.31
C SER A 349 12.88 16.94 -2.49
N ALA A 350 13.71 16.83 -3.52
CA ALA A 350 14.54 15.67 -3.72
C ALA A 350 16.01 15.97 -3.38
N MET A 351 16.69 14.95 -2.87
CA MET A 351 18.09 15.00 -2.47
C MET A 351 18.74 13.63 -2.69
N GLN A 352 20.00 13.59 -3.06
CA GLN A 352 20.75 12.33 -3.06
C GLN A 352 20.91 11.77 -1.66
N ARG A 353 21.23 12.66 -0.71
CA ARG A 353 21.33 12.35 0.71
C ARG A 353 20.68 13.48 1.50
N PRO A 354 19.73 13.20 2.41
CA PRO A 354 19.06 14.24 3.19
C PRO A 354 19.94 14.77 4.32
N ASP A 355 21.03 15.45 3.96
CA ASP A 355 22.01 15.98 4.90
C ASP A 355 21.46 17.22 5.63
N GLY A 356 21.80 17.33 6.91
CA GLY A 356 21.45 18.47 7.77
C GLY A 356 22.11 19.78 7.39
N GLU A 357 23.17 19.73 6.58
CA GLU A 357 23.86 20.91 6.05
C GLU A 357 22.93 21.74 5.15
N TYR A 358 22.19 21.08 4.26
CA TYR A 358 21.30 21.74 3.30
C TYR A 358 19.85 21.85 3.79
N LEU A 359 19.43 20.94 4.67
CA LEU A 359 18.06 20.91 5.22
C LEU A 359 18.13 20.66 6.73
N LYS A 360 18.02 21.74 7.51
CA LYS A 360 18.02 21.66 8.98
C LYS A 360 17.00 20.66 9.47
N THR A 361 17.32 19.91 10.52
CA THR A 361 16.45 18.87 11.08
C THR A 361 15.04 19.37 11.39
N SER A 362 14.91 20.59 11.93
CA SER A 362 13.61 21.19 12.24
C SER A 362 12.73 21.39 11.01
N LEU A 363 13.29 21.77 9.86
CA LEU A 363 12.57 21.90 8.60
C LEU A 363 12.31 20.53 7.95
N ARG A 364 13.31 19.62 8.00
CA ARG A 364 13.17 18.26 7.51
C ARG A 364 12.01 17.53 8.19
N ASP A 365 11.77 17.79 9.46
CA ASP A 365 10.70 17.17 10.22
C ASP A 365 9.29 17.63 9.80
N GLN A 366 9.19 18.75 9.11
CA GLN A 366 7.95 19.22 8.50
C GLN A 366 7.61 18.52 7.16
N PHE A 367 8.57 17.85 6.53
CA PHE A 367 8.29 16.96 5.42
C PHE A 367 7.65 15.68 5.97
N MET A 368 6.32 15.72 6.07
CA MET A 368 5.54 14.65 6.70
C MET A 368 5.45 13.38 5.85
N LYS A 369 5.65 13.48 4.53
CA LYS A 369 5.81 12.31 3.67
C LYS A 369 7.26 12.16 3.26
N ARG A 370 7.81 10.94 3.38
CA ARG A 370 9.21 10.65 3.08
C ARG A 370 9.31 9.39 2.25
N ILE A 371 10.02 9.45 1.14
CA ILE A 371 10.24 8.33 0.23
C ILE A 371 11.75 8.22 -0.06
N SER A 372 12.34 7.06 0.14
CA SER A 372 13.63 6.74 -0.46
C SER A 372 13.44 5.91 -1.72
N VAL A 373 14.27 6.09 -2.73
CA VAL A 373 14.29 5.30 -3.97
C VAL A 373 15.73 4.86 -4.24
N GLY A 374 15.91 3.59 -4.53
CA GLY A 374 17.22 2.97 -4.52
C GLY A 374 17.74 2.74 -3.09
N HIS A 375 18.96 2.28 -2.99
CA HIS A 375 19.61 2.03 -1.71
C HIS A 375 20.23 3.31 -1.13
N LEU A 376 20.03 3.51 0.17
CA LEU A 376 20.78 4.48 0.98
C LEU A 376 21.64 3.72 1.99
N GLU A 377 22.75 4.30 2.37
CA GLU A 377 23.51 3.80 3.53
C GLU A 377 22.71 4.00 4.83
N ASP A 378 23.07 3.27 5.90
CA ASP A 378 22.36 3.30 7.19
C ASP A 378 22.21 4.73 7.75
N VAL A 379 23.24 5.56 7.60
CA VAL A 379 23.19 6.98 8.00
C VAL A 379 22.16 7.76 7.18
N GLY A 380 22.08 7.50 5.88
CA GLY A 380 21.10 8.11 4.98
C GLY A 380 19.66 7.71 5.35
N TYR A 381 19.43 6.44 5.67
CA TYR A 381 18.12 5.98 6.15
C TYR A 381 17.74 6.60 7.50
N LYS A 382 18.68 6.73 8.41
CA LYS A 382 18.45 7.41 9.70
C LYS A 382 18.10 8.88 9.50
N MET A 383 18.81 9.59 8.61
CA MET A 383 18.50 10.97 8.25
C MET A 383 17.14 11.09 7.60
N MET A 384 16.79 10.14 6.73
CA MET A 384 15.52 10.14 5.99
C MET A 384 14.32 9.86 6.89
N PHE A 385 14.38 8.81 7.72
CA PHE A 385 13.21 8.28 8.43
C PHE A 385 13.24 8.51 9.95
N GLY A 386 14.33 9.05 10.48
CA GLY A 386 14.46 9.39 11.90
C GLY A 386 14.66 8.19 12.83
N ASP A 387 14.70 8.48 14.14
CA ASP A 387 15.04 7.50 15.18
C ASP A 387 14.02 6.38 15.37
N ALA A 388 12.76 6.58 14.98
CA ALA A 388 11.75 5.51 14.97
C ALA A 388 12.18 4.30 14.14
N ASN A 389 13.10 4.50 13.19
CA ASN A 389 13.64 3.49 12.28
C ASN A 389 15.06 3.01 12.65
N ALA A 390 15.60 3.40 13.79
CA ALA A 390 16.97 3.07 14.19
C ALA A 390 17.25 1.55 14.26
N ASN A 391 16.24 0.75 14.56
CA ASN A 391 16.35 -0.71 14.66
C ASN A 391 15.80 -1.45 13.44
N LYS A 392 15.36 -0.73 12.41
CA LYS A 392 14.82 -1.35 11.19
C LYS A 392 15.96 -1.87 10.33
N LEU A 393 15.78 -3.06 9.76
CA LEU A 393 16.67 -3.62 8.75
C LEU A 393 16.24 -3.10 7.37
N PHE A 394 17.03 -2.20 6.78
CA PHE A 394 16.82 -1.75 5.41
C PHE A 394 17.52 -2.71 4.46
N LYS A 395 16.73 -3.50 3.73
CA LYS A 395 17.25 -4.50 2.80
C LYS A 395 17.78 -3.84 1.53
N LYS A 396 18.98 -4.22 1.08
CA LYS A 396 19.45 -3.94 -0.26
C LYS A 396 18.96 -5.06 -1.17
N ILE A 397 18.01 -4.77 -2.05
CA ILE A 397 17.51 -5.69 -3.08
C ILE A 397 17.57 -4.94 -4.39
N ASP A 398 18.51 -5.30 -5.22
CA ASP A 398 18.73 -4.69 -6.53
C ASP A 398 18.13 -5.58 -7.63
N GLU A 399 17.86 -6.87 -7.32
CA GLU A 399 17.32 -7.88 -8.25
C GLU A 399 16.21 -8.70 -7.58
N ILE A 400 15.20 -9.08 -8.34
CA ILE A 400 14.20 -10.08 -7.98
C ILE A 400 14.11 -11.07 -9.15
N ASP A 401 14.25 -12.36 -8.86
CA ASP A 401 14.22 -13.45 -9.86
C ASP A 401 15.25 -13.26 -10.99
N GLY A 402 16.37 -12.57 -10.72
CA GLY A 402 17.44 -12.29 -11.70
C GLY A 402 17.20 -11.07 -12.58
N GLU A 403 16.13 -10.33 -12.35
CA GLU A 403 15.86 -9.05 -13.04
C GLU A 403 16.19 -7.87 -12.11
N GLU A 404 16.90 -6.87 -12.65
CA GLU A 404 17.21 -5.63 -11.95
C GLU A 404 15.94 -4.81 -11.72
N ILE A 405 15.74 -4.36 -10.48
CA ILE A 405 14.54 -3.61 -10.10
C ILE A 405 14.89 -2.16 -9.79
N SER A 406 14.56 -1.28 -10.71
CA SER A 406 14.59 0.16 -10.46
C SER A 406 13.34 0.62 -9.69
N GLY A 407 13.50 1.68 -8.87
CA GLY A 407 12.39 2.32 -8.17
C GLY A 407 11.96 1.64 -6.88
N ARG A 408 12.67 0.62 -6.39
CA ARG A 408 12.50 0.07 -5.06
C ARG A 408 13.09 1.01 -4.01
N GLY A 409 12.46 1.10 -2.87
CA GLY A 409 12.91 1.90 -1.73
C GLY A 409 12.02 1.74 -0.51
N TYR A 410 11.87 2.80 0.25
CA TYR A 410 11.06 2.82 1.46
C TYR A 410 10.20 4.10 1.53
N ILE A 411 9.05 4.00 2.18
CA ILE A 411 8.12 5.11 2.36
C ILE A 411 7.61 5.16 3.80
N ALA A 412 7.52 6.36 4.36
CA ALA A 412 6.91 6.59 5.68
C ALA A 412 6.19 7.93 5.74
N ASN A 413 5.31 8.08 6.72
CA ASN A 413 4.92 9.40 7.22
C ASN A 413 5.87 9.79 8.37
N GLY A 414 5.95 11.08 8.68
CA GLY A 414 6.84 11.57 9.74
C GLY A 414 6.58 10.87 11.08
N GLY A 415 7.65 10.32 11.68
CA GLY A 415 7.61 9.58 12.94
C GLY A 415 7.12 8.13 12.84
N GLU A 416 6.71 7.65 11.68
CA GLU A 416 6.31 6.27 11.46
C GLU A 416 7.48 5.37 11.03
N ILE A 417 7.28 4.07 11.17
CA ILE A 417 8.23 3.09 10.66
C ILE A 417 8.10 3.02 9.15
N ALA A 418 9.23 3.17 8.47
CA ALA A 418 9.31 3.08 7.03
C ALA A 418 8.96 1.66 6.56
N ARG A 419 8.20 1.56 5.50
CA ARG A 419 7.87 0.29 4.85
C ARG A 419 8.43 0.23 3.45
N GLU A 420 8.68 -0.97 2.99
CA GLU A 420 9.13 -1.23 1.63
C GLU A 420 8.15 -0.64 0.61
N PHE A 421 8.69 0.00 -0.40
CA PHE A 421 7.95 0.72 -1.42
C PHE A 421 8.55 0.46 -2.80
N TYR A 422 7.69 0.32 -3.79
CA TYR A 422 8.06 0.28 -5.19
C TYR A 422 7.38 1.44 -5.90
N SER A 423 8.18 2.31 -6.52
CA SER A 423 7.64 3.38 -7.38
C SER A 423 6.80 2.77 -8.52
N PRO A 424 5.78 3.45 -8.99
CA PRO A 424 4.97 2.94 -10.10
C PRO A 424 5.83 2.53 -11.30
N LEU A 425 5.47 1.44 -11.95
CA LEU A 425 6.13 0.94 -13.14
C LEU A 425 5.76 1.84 -14.32
N VAL A 426 6.77 2.40 -14.97
CA VAL A 426 6.61 3.20 -16.19
C VAL A 426 7.17 2.39 -17.35
N PRO A 427 6.37 2.03 -18.37
CA PRO A 427 6.80 1.20 -19.48
C PRO A 427 7.55 2.03 -20.53
N LEU A 428 8.72 2.58 -20.19
CA LEU A 428 9.50 3.43 -21.07
C LEU A 428 9.96 2.68 -22.33
N ASP A 429 10.28 1.40 -22.20
CA ASP A 429 10.73 0.54 -23.31
C ASP A 429 9.57 0.15 -24.25
N ASP A 430 8.32 0.25 -23.79
CA ASP A 430 7.10 -0.05 -24.54
C ASP A 430 6.50 1.18 -25.24
N GLY A 431 7.27 2.25 -25.39
CA GLY A 431 6.86 3.45 -26.11
C GLY A 431 6.08 4.48 -25.31
N PHE A 432 6.03 4.35 -23.98
CA PHE A 432 5.45 5.38 -23.11
C PHE A 432 6.34 6.63 -23.10
N SER A 433 5.73 7.79 -23.27
CA SER A 433 6.42 9.09 -23.22
C SER A 433 5.71 10.03 -22.25
N PHE A 434 6.40 10.43 -21.19
CA PHE A 434 5.89 11.47 -20.29
C PHE A 434 5.57 12.77 -21.02
N PHE A 435 6.40 13.14 -22.01
CA PHE A 435 6.17 14.38 -22.78
C PHE A 435 4.86 14.35 -23.54
N ASP A 436 4.48 13.20 -24.09
CA ASP A 436 3.23 13.07 -24.83
C ASP A 436 2.02 13.00 -23.88
N GLU A 437 2.16 12.41 -22.72
CA GLU A 437 1.12 12.43 -21.69
C GLU A 437 0.91 13.85 -21.13
N PHE A 438 1.98 14.59 -20.87
CA PHE A 438 1.88 15.97 -20.40
C PHE A 438 1.23 16.93 -21.43
N LYS A 439 1.46 16.72 -22.74
CA LYS A 439 0.81 17.51 -23.79
C LYS A 439 -0.71 17.37 -23.82
N LYS A 440 -1.24 16.26 -23.30
CA LYS A 440 -2.69 16.01 -23.21
C LYS A 440 -3.35 16.79 -22.06
N LEU A 441 -2.55 17.30 -21.10
CA LEU A 441 -3.09 18.02 -19.95
C LEU A 441 -3.46 19.46 -20.34
N PRO A 442 -4.65 19.95 -19.93
CA PRO A 442 -5.01 21.36 -20.15
C PRO A 442 -4.15 22.26 -19.28
N PRO A 443 -3.77 23.45 -19.76
CA PRO A 443 -3.15 24.48 -18.92
C PRO A 443 -4.10 24.84 -17.77
N LEU A 444 -3.55 24.97 -16.56
CA LEU A 444 -4.30 25.42 -15.41
C LEU A 444 -4.14 26.93 -15.27
N GLU A 445 -5.25 27.61 -15.03
CA GLU A 445 -5.27 29.06 -14.80
C GLU A 445 -4.99 29.37 -13.33
N ASP A 446 -4.39 30.54 -13.06
CA ASP A 446 -4.17 31.03 -11.69
C ASP A 446 -5.53 31.37 -11.04
N PRO A 447 -5.90 30.72 -9.94
CA PRO A 447 -7.19 30.95 -9.27
C PRO A 447 -7.31 32.36 -8.66
N LEU A 448 -6.19 33.06 -8.48
CA LEU A 448 -6.14 34.42 -7.96
C LEU A 448 -5.89 35.48 -9.04
N ALA A 449 -5.88 35.14 -10.31
CA ALA A 449 -5.84 36.09 -11.40
C ALA A 449 -7.14 36.89 -11.40
N ILE A 450 -7.11 38.04 -10.74
CA ILE A 450 -8.26 38.89 -10.35
C ILE A 450 -9.01 39.50 -11.55
N ASN A 451 -8.50 39.38 -12.78
CA ASN A 451 -9.05 40.04 -13.98
C ASN A 451 -9.44 39.07 -15.12
N GLN A 452 -9.49 37.78 -14.89
CA GLN A 452 -10.13 36.92 -15.85
C GLN A 452 -11.59 36.75 -15.45
N PRO A 453 -12.56 36.94 -16.40
CA PRO A 453 -13.94 36.54 -16.12
C PRO A 453 -13.87 35.09 -15.63
N ALA A 454 -14.68 34.80 -14.62
CA ALA A 454 -14.79 33.43 -14.07
C ALA A 454 -15.11 32.49 -15.24
N ASN A 455 -14.09 32.10 -15.97
CA ASN A 455 -14.14 30.96 -16.82
C ASN A 455 -14.22 29.82 -15.82
N HIS A 456 -15.40 29.30 -15.68
CA HIS A 456 -15.71 28.11 -14.98
C HIS A 456 -14.50 27.18 -15.07
N LEU A 457 -13.79 27.07 -13.96
CA LEU A 457 -13.14 25.80 -13.70
C LEU A 457 -14.22 24.78 -13.97
N PRO A 458 -14.06 23.84 -14.86
CA PRO A 458 -15.06 22.81 -14.93
C PRO A 458 -15.15 22.26 -13.52
N ASN A 459 -16.29 22.52 -12.86
CA ASN A 459 -16.90 21.52 -12.04
C ASN A 459 -17.19 20.36 -12.99
N THR A 460 -16.19 19.72 -13.45
CA THR A 460 -16.23 18.43 -14.09
C THR A 460 -16.09 17.39 -13.01
N VAL A 461 -17.18 17.27 -12.44
CA VAL A 461 -18.31 16.45 -12.87
C VAL A 461 -19.24 17.19 -13.85
N GLU A 462 -18.83 17.54 -15.00
CA GLU A 462 -19.60 17.47 -16.22
C GLU A 462 -19.23 16.16 -16.89
N THR A 463 -20.16 15.23 -16.79
CA THR A 463 -20.57 14.34 -17.85
C THR A 463 -20.03 14.80 -19.22
N GLU A 464 -18.77 14.47 -19.51
CA GLU A 464 -18.48 13.98 -20.82
C GLU A 464 -19.28 12.68 -20.93
N GLU A 465 -20.11 12.59 -21.93
CA GLU A 465 -20.52 11.34 -22.56
C GLU A 465 -19.22 10.63 -23.01
N THR A 466 -18.45 10.17 -22.07
CA THR A 466 -17.52 9.08 -22.24
C THR A 466 -18.41 7.86 -22.29
N GLU A 467 -18.38 7.14 -23.41
CA GLU A 467 -18.79 5.75 -23.50
C GLU A 467 -18.57 5.10 -22.15
N ASP A 468 -19.67 4.70 -21.49
CA ASP A 468 -19.65 4.05 -20.17
C ASP A 468 -18.67 2.89 -20.22
N LYS A 469 -17.49 3.07 -19.70
CA LYS A 469 -16.53 1.99 -19.53
C LYS A 469 -17.07 1.09 -18.45
N LEU A 470 -17.82 0.09 -18.89
CA LEU A 470 -18.39 -0.95 -18.03
C LEU A 470 -17.27 -1.61 -17.23
N LEU A 471 -17.37 -1.57 -15.91
CA LEU A 471 -16.43 -2.21 -15.00
C LEU A 471 -16.80 -3.68 -14.82
N SER A 472 -15.84 -4.60 -14.83
CA SER A 472 -16.17 -6.00 -14.55
C SER A 472 -16.48 -6.21 -13.07
N LEU A 473 -17.43 -7.10 -12.75
CA LEU A 473 -17.76 -7.47 -11.36
C LEU A 473 -16.53 -7.94 -10.56
N ASN A 474 -15.58 -8.59 -11.22
CA ASN A 474 -14.34 -9.06 -10.57
C ASN A 474 -13.43 -7.90 -10.18
N THR A 475 -13.34 -6.87 -11.02
CA THR A 475 -12.55 -5.67 -10.75
C THR A 475 -13.16 -4.87 -9.60
N PHE A 476 -14.50 -4.73 -9.59
CA PHE A 476 -15.21 -4.08 -8.49
C PHE A 476 -15.04 -4.85 -7.16
N ALA A 477 -15.06 -6.19 -7.20
CA ALA A 477 -14.83 -7.02 -6.01
C ALA A 477 -13.42 -6.83 -5.42
N GLU A 478 -12.42 -6.65 -6.29
CA GLU A 478 -11.05 -6.35 -5.87
C GLU A 478 -10.92 -4.94 -5.27
N ASP A 479 -11.58 -3.96 -5.86
CA ASP A 479 -11.55 -2.57 -5.38
C ASP A 479 -12.32 -2.40 -4.05
N ALA A 480 -13.44 -3.08 -3.88
CA ALA A 480 -14.25 -3.08 -2.66
C ALA A 480 -13.70 -4.00 -1.55
N GLU A 481 -12.62 -4.75 -1.79
CA GLU A 481 -12.02 -5.72 -0.86
C GLU A 481 -12.99 -6.85 -0.43
N ILE A 482 -13.95 -7.20 -1.29
CA ILE A 482 -14.98 -8.20 -1.05
C ILE A 482 -14.73 -9.44 -1.91
N SER A 483 -15.15 -10.61 -1.43
CA SER A 483 -15.03 -11.83 -2.23
C SER A 483 -15.99 -11.76 -3.45
N VAL A 484 -15.50 -12.18 -4.61
CA VAL A 484 -16.30 -12.27 -5.85
C VAL A 484 -17.56 -13.13 -5.64
N SER A 485 -17.49 -14.16 -4.79
CA SER A 485 -18.62 -15.02 -4.46
C SER A 485 -19.71 -14.27 -3.67
N THR A 486 -19.31 -13.41 -2.74
CA THR A 486 -20.21 -12.56 -1.97
C THR A 486 -20.93 -11.56 -2.89
N LEU A 487 -20.17 -10.94 -3.78
CA LEU A 487 -20.72 -9.98 -4.74
C LEU A 487 -21.68 -10.62 -5.75
N ARG A 488 -21.37 -11.83 -6.23
CA ARG A 488 -22.30 -12.59 -7.09
C ARG A 488 -23.59 -12.95 -6.38
N ASN A 489 -23.53 -13.27 -5.09
CA ASN A 489 -24.75 -13.52 -4.31
C ASN A 489 -25.55 -12.23 -4.12
N LEU A 490 -24.89 -11.10 -3.87
CA LEU A 490 -25.53 -9.79 -3.75
C LEU A 490 -26.25 -9.42 -5.07
N VAL A 491 -25.53 -9.51 -6.20
CA VAL A 491 -26.13 -9.30 -7.55
C VAL A 491 -27.34 -10.19 -7.78
N LYS A 492 -27.27 -11.47 -7.42
CA LYS A 492 -28.40 -12.38 -7.54
C LYS A 492 -29.60 -11.92 -6.71
N TYR A 493 -29.40 -11.44 -5.48
CA TYR A 493 -30.49 -10.93 -4.65
C TYR A 493 -31.09 -9.64 -5.21
N ILE A 494 -30.28 -8.80 -5.86
CA ILE A 494 -30.73 -7.58 -6.56
C ILE A 494 -31.53 -7.96 -7.81
N GLU A 495 -31.06 -8.94 -8.60
CA GLU A 495 -31.79 -9.46 -9.76
C GLU A 495 -33.15 -10.12 -9.37
N GLU A 496 -33.26 -10.67 -8.16
CA GLU A 496 -34.55 -11.17 -7.61
C GLU A 496 -35.57 -10.02 -7.32
N GLN A 497 -35.15 -8.75 -7.39
CA GLN A 497 -36.00 -7.55 -7.24
C GLN A 497 -36.25 -6.84 -8.59
N ASP A 498 -36.26 -7.58 -9.69
CA ASP A 498 -36.48 -7.10 -11.07
C ASP A 498 -35.45 -6.08 -11.59
N TYR A 499 -34.26 -6.00 -10.96
CA TYR A 499 -33.14 -5.20 -11.45
C TYR A 499 -32.26 -6.01 -12.41
N THR A 500 -31.77 -5.41 -13.48
CA THR A 500 -30.98 -6.13 -14.51
C THR A 500 -29.59 -5.51 -14.69
N PHE A 501 -28.54 -6.30 -14.51
CA PHE A 501 -27.18 -5.92 -14.80
C PHE A 501 -26.79 -6.22 -16.25
N THR A 502 -25.99 -5.34 -16.85
CA THR A 502 -25.46 -5.55 -18.20
C THR A 502 -24.50 -6.74 -18.23
N ARG A 503 -24.61 -7.59 -19.27
CA ARG A 503 -23.73 -8.76 -19.45
C ARG A 503 -23.06 -8.72 -20.82
N ALA A 504 -21.70 -8.79 -20.80
CA ALA A 504 -20.89 -8.96 -22.00
C ALA A 504 -20.08 -10.26 -21.90
N GLU A 505 -20.08 -11.09 -22.92
CA GLU A 505 -19.36 -12.38 -22.97
C GLU A 505 -19.60 -13.28 -21.74
N ASN A 506 -20.83 -13.38 -21.26
CA ASN A 506 -21.21 -14.10 -20.02
C ASN A 506 -20.60 -13.54 -18.73
N ARG A 507 -20.08 -12.31 -18.73
CA ARG A 507 -19.60 -11.61 -17.53
C ARG A 507 -20.51 -10.44 -17.20
N ILE A 508 -20.77 -10.24 -15.91
CA ILE A 508 -21.51 -9.08 -15.42
C ILE A 508 -20.58 -7.87 -15.54
N MET A 509 -21.07 -6.86 -16.23
CA MET A 509 -20.41 -5.58 -16.43
C MET A 509 -21.25 -4.52 -15.72
N LEU A 510 -20.62 -3.73 -14.88
CA LEU A 510 -21.24 -2.72 -14.04
C LEU A 510 -21.09 -1.35 -14.68
N ASP A 511 -22.18 -0.66 -14.87
CA ASP A 511 -22.17 0.76 -15.18
C ASP A 511 -22.07 1.60 -13.89
N ARG A 512 -22.12 2.92 -14.03
CA ARG A 512 -21.96 3.83 -12.89
C ARG A 512 -23.12 3.73 -11.89
N ALA A 513 -24.33 3.44 -12.36
CA ALA A 513 -25.52 3.27 -11.53
C ALA A 513 -25.44 1.95 -10.75
N ASP A 514 -25.00 0.88 -11.40
CA ASP A 514 -24.75 -0.43 -10.80
C ASP A 514 -23.73 -0.35 -9.67
N ILE A 515 -22.61 0.39 -9.90
CA ILE A 515 -21.54 0.60 -8.91
C ILE A 515 -22.07 1.34 -7.70
N SER A 516 -22.82 2.43 -7.92
CA SER A 516 -23.41 3.24 -6.85
C SER A 516 -24.38 2.44 -5.99
N LEU A 517 -25.24 1.65 -6.61
CA LEU A 517 -26.18 0.75 -5.92
C LEU A 517 -25.46 -0.30 -5.07
N LEU A 518 -24.41 -0.91 -5.60
CA LEU A 518 -23.63 -1.90 -4.86
C LEU A 518 -22.90 -1.28 -3.66
N GLU A 519 -22.31 -0.09 -3.80
CA GLU A 519 -21.65 0.63 -2.72
C GLU A 519 -22.63 1.02 -1.60
N GLU A 520 -23.83 1.46 -1.96
CA GLU A 520 -24.89 1.82 -1.01
C GLU A 520 -25.35 0.59 -0.20
N LEU A 521 -25.67 -0.52 -0.85
CA LEU A 521 -26.06 -1.76 -0.20
C LEU A 521 -24.95 -2.36 0.68
N LEU A 522 -23.70 -2.20 0.32
CA LEU A 522 -22.55 -2.61 1.12
C LEU A 522 -22.42 -1.75 2.39
N THR A 523 -22.65 -0.45 2.25
CA THR A 523 -22.64 0.50 3.36
C THR A 523 -23.78 0.24 4.34
N GLU A 524 -24.99 0.01 3.84
CA GLU A 524 -26.16 -0.38 4.64
C GLU A 524 -25.94 -1.70 5.37
N LYS A 525 -25.29 -2.66 4.72
CA LYS A 525 -24.93 -3.94 5.32
C LYS A 525 -23.98 -3.79 6.49
N GLU A 526 -22.99 -2.89 6.39
CA GLU A 526 -22.05 -2.63 7.47
C GLU A 526 -22.70 -1.92 8.66
N GLN A 527 -23.67 -1.06 8.41
CA GLN A 527 -24.36 -0.28 9.43
C GLN A 527 -25.45 -1.08 10.15
N SER A 528 -26.26 -1.85 9.41
CA SER A 528 -27.42 -2.56 9.95
C SER A 528 -27.07 -3.90 10.63
N GLY A 529 -25.98 -4.56 10.20
CA GLY A 529 -25.63 -5.92 10.65
C GLY A 529 -26.52 -7.03 10.11
N LEU A 530 -27.50 -6.69 9.25
CA LEU A 530 -28.45 -7.62 8.63
C LEU A 530 -27.74 -8.54 7.60
N SER A 531 -28.41 -9.59 7.13
CA SER A 531 -27.90 -10.40 6.02
C SER A 531 -28.02 -9.64 4.69
N TYR A 532 -27.15 -9.91 3.71
CA TYR A 532 -27.21 -9.28 2.38
C TYR A 532 -28.59 -9.36 1.73
N LYS A 533 -29.29 -10.50 1.88
CA LYS A 533 -30.64 -10.68 1.35
C LYS A 533 -31.66 -9.74 2.02
N GLN A 534 -31.55 -9.51 3.32
CA GLN A 534 -32.45 -8.62 4.06
C GLN A 534 -32.20 -7.15 3.70
N VAL A 535 -30.92 -6.75 3.57
CA VAL A 535 -30.57 -5.38 3.17
C VAL A 535 -31.12 -5.06 1.79
N VAL A 536 -30.95 -5.95 0.81
CA VAL A 536 -31.52 -5.76 -0.54
C VAL A 536 -33.03 -5.64 -0.48
N LEU A 537 -33.71 -6.50 0.29
CA LEU A 537 -35.16 -6.48 0.40
C LEU A 537 -35.68 -5.17 1.04
N GLU A 538 -35.03 -4.68 2.08
CA GLU A 538 -35.37 -3.41 2.74
C GLU A 538 -35.11 -2.22 1.83
N HIS A 539 -33.99 -2.21 1.11
CA HIS A 539 -33.64 -1.13 0.18
C HIS A 539 -34.70 -0.97 -0.92
N PHE A 540 -35.06 -2.06 -1.59
CA PHE A 540 -36.04 -2.02 -2.69
C PHE A 540 -37.50 -1.83 -2.23
N THR A 541 -37.84 -2.22 -0.98
CA THR A 541 -39.18 -1.95 -0.44
C THR A 541 -39.34 -0.52 0.08
N SER A 542 -38.25 0.15 0.46
CA SER A 542 -38.27 1.56 0.92
C SER A 542 -38.27 2.57 -0.22
N THR A 543 -37.94 2.15 -1.44
CA THR A 543 -37.84 3.01 -2.64
C THR A 543 -39.08 3.00 -3.53
N GLU A 544 -40.14 2.25 -3.21
CA GLU A 544 -41.42 2.40 -3.93
C GLU A 544 -42.09 3.74 -3.52
N PRO A 545 -42.39 4.65 -4.46
CA PRO A 545 -43.10 5.89 -4.17
C PRO A 545 -44.56 5.57 -3.82
N THR A 546 -44.97 5.96 -2.62
CA THR A 546 -46.40 6.03 -2.20
C THR A 546 -47.21 6.99 -3.05
#